data_52187e1ad0bb68261128bcd8e8d60d63
#
_entry.id   52187e1ad0bb68261128bcd8e8d60d63
#
_cell.length_a   1.000
_cell.length_b   1.000
_cell.length_c   1.000
_cell.angle_alpha   90.00
_cell.angle_beta   90.00
_cell.angle_gamma   90.00
#
_symmetry.space_group_name_H-M   'P 1'
#
loop_
_entity.id
_entity.type
_entity.pdbx_description
1 polymer ?
#
loop_
_entity_poly.entity_id
_entity_poly.type
_entity_poly.pdbx_seq_one_letter_code
_entity_poly.pdbx_strand_id
1 'polypeptide(L)'
;MGKRLTDCITSQYIGAANRLGSKSARRRIVAYVESYDDIFFWRSILTRFENEERYFEVLLPSRLEHLERGKKAAIMSMIATGGVGRNMIACVDADYDYVAQGATYSSKTILDNPYIFHSYAYAIENMQCYAPSLHNVCVAVTLNDAQKFDFEAFLADFSTAIFPLFVWNVWSYRNATERRFTISDFIRSIEMGTISPENASAAIAQLRRRVAHKVKMLQSQHPGAKESYLSVKNSLRELGIMPSETYLYIQGHHLFDKVVVPLMKKVCNTLVRERERDISRQSVHATQQRNELSCYTSSVGSVEYSLRRNVGYVASEQYRRIVGDLERFLNDTSDAITSTQNHNPSPSST
;
A
#
# COMPACT_ATOMS: atom_id res chain seq x y z
N MET A 1 21.57 31.82 -4.84
CA MET A 1 21.55 30.50 -5.48
C MET A 1 20.33 30.46 -6.38
N GLY A 2 20.50 30.26 -7.69
CA GLY A 2 19.35 30.14 -8.62
C GLY A 2 18.59 28.83 -8.38
N LYS A 3 17.28 28.89 -8.32
CA LYS A 3 16.41 27.70 -8.29
C LYS A 3 16.62 26.89 -9.57
N ARG A 4 16.83 25.59 -9.49
CA ARG A 4 16.88 24.70 -10.67
C ARG A 4 15.51 24.68 -11.33
N LEU A 5 15.48 24.51 -12.65
CA LEU A 5 14.20 24.45 -13.41
C LEU A 5 13.29 23.32 -12.89
N THR A 6 13.87 22.21 -12.42
CA THR A 6 13.19 21.07 -11.81
C THR A 6 12.44 21.41 -10.52
N ASP A 7 12.91 22.43 -9.77
CA ASP A 7 12.32 22.87 -8.50
C ASP A 7 11.11 23.79 -8.72
N CYS A 8 10.87 24.21 -9.97
CA CYS A 8 9.80 25.09 -10.37
C CYS A 8 8.69 24.37 -11.14
N ILE A 9 8.75 23.04 -11.27
CA ILE A 9 7.69 22.27 -11.94
C ILE A 9 6.48 22.19 -11.01
N THR A 10 5.39 22.81 -11.43
CA THR A 10 4.11 22.81 -10.71
C THR A 10 3.00 22.31 -11.63
N SER A 11 1.82 22.01 -11.05
CA SER A 11 0.62 21.66 -11.83
C SER A 11 0.28 22.72 -12.89
N GLN A 12 0.49 24.00 -12.60
CA GLN A 12 0.29 25.10 -13.55
C GLN A 12 1.30 25.04 -14.71
N TYR A 13 2.57 24.72 -14.45
CA TYR A 13 3.60 24.57 -15.47
C TYR A 13 3.25 23.39 -16.42
N ILE A 14 2.86 22.25 -15.87
CA ILE A 14 2.41 21.10 -16.65
C ILE A 14 1.17 21.45 -17.47
N GLY A 15 0.21 22.19 -16.88
CA GLY A 15 -0.98 22.68 -17.58
C GLY A 15 -0.65 23.63 -18.72
N ALA A 16 0.35 24.50 -18.57
CA ALA A 16 0.83 25.37 -19.65
C ALA A 16 1.49 24.54 -20.78
N ALA A 17 2.34 23.57 -20.44
CA ALA A 17 2.96 22.68 -21.40
C ALA A 17 1.92 21.86 -22.19
N ASN A 18 0.87 21.35 -21.53
CA ASN A 18 -0.22 20.64 -22.19
C ASN A 18 -0.97 21.54 -23.21
N ARG A 19 -1.12 22.85 -22.94
CA ARG A 19 -1.77 23.81 -23.87
C ARG A 19 -0.91 24.17 -25.08
N LEU A 20 0.42 24.08 -24.95
CA LEU A 20 1.36 24.34 -26.05
C LEU A 20 1.51 23.13 -26.98
N GLY A 21 1.05 21.96 -26.57
CA GLY A 21 1.00 20.78 -27.39
C GLY A 21 -0.01 20.87 -28.53
N SER A 22 0.07 19.97 -29.49
CA SER A 22 -0.94 19.83 -30.55
C SER A 22 -2.33 19.58 -29.96
N LYS A 23 -3.40 20.06 -30.62
CA LYS A 23 -4.80 19.78 -30.21
C LYS A 23 -5.13 18.29 -30.10
N SER A 24 -4.37 17.44 -30.80
CA SER A 24 -4.48 15.97 -30.75
C SER A 24 -3.57 15.33 -29.70
N ALA A 25 -2.73 16.11 -29.00
CA ALA A 25 -1.84 15.56 -27.98
C ALA A 25 -2.62 15.26 -26.70
N ARG A 26 -2.45 14.04 -26.17
CA ARG A 26 -3.04 13.64 -24.90
C ARG A 26 -2.52 14.52 -23.76
N ARG A 27 -3.40 14.96 -22.88
CA ARG A 27 -3.05 15.70 -21.68
C ARG A 27 -2.21 14.84 -20.75
N ARG A 28 -1.04 15.32 -20.36
CA ARG A 28 -0.18 14.69 -19.37
C ARG A 28 -0.60 15.07 -17.96
N ILE A 29 -0.77 14.06 -17.11
CA ILE A 29 -0.91 14.22 -15.66
C ILE A 29 0.30 13.56 -15.01
N VAL A 30 1.09 14.32 -14.26
CA VAL A 30 2.25 13.79 -13.53
C VAL A 30 1.79 13.26 -12.19
N ALA A 31 2.14 12.01 -11.89
CA ALA A 31 1.89 11.36 -10.61
C ALA A 31 3.22 11.12 -9.88
N TYR A 32 3.45 11.85 -8.79
CA TYR A 32 4.63 11.64 -7.96
C TYR A 32 4.40 10.54 -6.94
N VAL A 33 5.38 9.64 -6.81
CA VAL A 33 5.40 8.52 -5.88
C VAL A 33 6.61 8.58 -4.96
N GLU A 34 6.58 7.88 -3.81
CA GLU A 34 7.61 7.95 -2.79
C GLU A 34 8.85 7.13 -3.13
N SER A 35 8.71 6.00 -3.84
CA SER A 35 9.80 5.07 -4.11
C SER A 35 9.71 4.40 -5.48
N TYR A 36 10.80 3.74 -5.91
CA TYR A 36 10.79 2.94 -7.13
C TYR A 36 9.81 1.76 -7.05
N ASP A 37 9.60 1.21 -5.86
CA ASP A 37 8.67 0.10 -5.64
C ASP A 37 7.21 0.53 -5.86
N ASP A 38 6.89 1.82 -5.61
CA ASP A 38 5.56 2.39 -5.79
C ASP A 38 5.18 2.57 -7.26
N ILE A 39 6.17 2.71 -8.15
CA ILE A 39 5.93 2.98 -9.58
C ILE A 39 5.04 1.90 -10.20
N PHE A 40 5.34 0.63 -9.96
CA PHE A 40 4.54 -0.46 -10.51
C PHE A 40 3.12 -0.48 -9.93
N PHE A 41 2.99 -0.29 -8.63
CA PHE A 41 1.69 -0.27 -7.94
C PHE A 41 0.80 0.84 -8.50
N TRP A 42 1.24 2.07 -8.45
CA TRP A 42 0.46 3.22 -8.92
C TRP A 42 0.26 3.21 -10.44
N ARG A 43 1.27 2.77 -11.21
CA ARG A 43 1.13 2.61 -12.66
C ARG A 43 0.02 1.63 -13.01
N SER A 44 -0.07 0.49 -12.32
CA SER A 44 -1.11 -0.53 -12.56
C SER A 44 -2.52 0.01 -12.29
N ILE A 45 -2.67 0.94 -11.35
CA ILE A 45 -3.95 1.60 -11.04
C ILE A 45 -4.25 2.69 -12.08
N LEU A 46 -3.32 3.61 -12.29
CA LEU A 46 -3.52 4.81 -13.11
C LEU A 46 -3.74 4.50 -14.59
N THR A 47 -3.12 3.44 -15.12
CA THR A 47 -3.31 3.00 -16.52
C THR A 47 -4.77 2.77 -16.87
N ARG A 48 -5.61 2.37 -15.93
CA ARG A 48 -7.04 2.12 -16.16
C ARG A 48 -7.83 3.39 -16.46
N PHE A 49 -7.29 4.55 -16.15
CA PHE A 49 -7.89 5.87 -16.34
C PHE A 49 -7.31 6.62 -17.53
N GLU A 50 -6.39 5.99 -18.27
CA GLU A 50 -5.85 6.54 -19.51
C GLU A 50 -6.82 6.34 -20.67
N ASN A 51 -6.84 7.31 -21.56
CA ASN A 51 -7.64 7.28 -22.81
C ASN A 51 -6.97 8.16 -23.89
N GLU A 52 -7.69 8.45 -24.94
CA GLU A 52 -7.21 9.31 -26.06
C GLU A 52 -6.98 10.77 -25.63
N GLU A 53 -7.60 11.22 -24.52
CA GLU A 53 -7.50 12.60 -24.05
C GLU A 53 -6.40 12.80 -23.01
N ARG A 54 -6.04 11.77 -22.26
CA ARG A 54 -5.11 11.86 -21.11
C ARG A 54 -4.27 10.61 -20.91
N TYR A 55 -3.10 10.82 -20.30
CA TYR A 55 -2.24 9.75 -19.77
C TYR A 55 -1.56 10.20 -18.48
N PHE A 56 -1.08 9.22 -17.71
CA PHE A 56 -0.35 9.46 -16.47
C PHE A 56 1.13 9.15 -16.65
N GLU A 57 1.99 10.04 -16.16
CA GLU A 57 3.42 9.83 -16.07
C GLU A 57 3.80 9.69 -14.61
N VAL A 58 4.21 8.48 -14.20
CA VAL A 58 4.56 8.18 -12.80
C VAL A 58 6.05 8.44 -12.60
N LEU A 59 6.38 9.36 -11.70
CA LEU A 59 7.73 9.85 -11.47
C LEU A 59 8.07 9.90 -9.97
N LEU A 60 9.38 9.84 -9.69
CA LEU A 60 9.89 10.19 -8.37
C LEU A 60 10.18 11.70 -8.33
N PRO A 61 9.96 12.38 -7.18
CA PRO A 61 10.38 13.76 -7.02
C PRO A 61 11.89 13.87 -7.20
N SER A 62 12.33 14.92 -7.92
CA SER A 62 13.77 15.19 -8.11
C SER A 62 14.44 15.28 -6.75
N ARG A 63 15.63 14.67 -6.61
CA ARG A 63 16.43 14.78 -5.38
C ARG A 63 16.88 16.24 -5.21
N LEU A 64 16.25 16.96 -4.30
CA LEU A 64 16.77 18.21 -3.81
C LEU A 64 18.02 17.93 -2.96
N GLU A 65 19.04 18.80 -3.01
CA GLU A 65 20.37 18.60 -2.40
C GLU A 65 20.35 18.47 -0.85
N HIS A 66 19.19 18.54 -0.20
CA HIS A 66 19.02 18.46 1.25
C HIS A 66 18.08 17.32 1.69
N LEU A 67 18.01 16.21 0.95
CA LEU A 67 17.15 15.05 1.24
C LEU A 67 17.73 14.12 2.32
N GLU A 68 18.11 14.66 3.47
CA GLU A 68 18.30 13.87 4.70
C GLU A 68 16.98 13.42 5.34
N ARG A 69 15.82 13.91 4.85
CA ARG A 69 14.49 13.75 5.49
C ARG A 69 13.51 12.87 4.71
N GLY A 70 13.97 11.86 3.97
CA GLY A 70 13.06 10.90 3.33
C GLY A 70 12.18 11.46 2.19
N LYS A 71 11.71 10.57 1.31
CA LYS A 71 10.98 10.91 0.08
C LYS A 71 9.58 11.47 0.33
N LYS A 72 8.87 10.99 1.36
CA LYS A 72 7.57 11.54 1.80
C LYS A 72 7.69 13.02 2.17
N ALA A 73 8.78 13.44 2.83
CA ALA A 73 9.02 14.83 3.15
C ALA A 73 9.20 15.72 1.89
N ALA A 74 9.77 15.19 0.80
CA ALA A 74 9.85 15.90 -0.46
C ALA A 74 8.48 16.13 -1.08
N ILE A 75 7.63 15.11 -1.08
CA ILE A 75 6.22 15.22 -1.54
C ILE A 75 5.46 16.21 -0.68
N MET A 76 5.57 16.14 0.64
CA MET A 76 4.94 17.09 1.56
C MET A 76 5.41 18.53 1.34
N SER A 77 6.70 18.73 1.02
CA SER A 77 7.23 20.06 0.64
C SER A 77 6.62 20.55 -0.67
N MET A 78 6.47 19.70 -1.68
CA MET A 78 5.79 20.06 -2.94
C MET A 78 4.32 20.43 -2.70
N ILE A 79 3.62 19.72 -1.84
CA ILE A 79 2.24 20.00 -1.46
C ILE A 79 2.16 21.37 -0.78
N ALA A 80 3.03 21.63 0.20
CA ALA A 80 3.07 22.89 0.94
C ALA A 80 3.36 24.13 0.05
N THR A 81 4.08 23.92 -1.05
CA THR A 81 4.37 24.99 -2.04
C THR A 81 3.32 25.12 -3.15
N GLY A 82 2.18 24.41 -3.04
CA GLY A 82 1.12 24.43 -4.06
C GLY A 82 1.51 23.77 -5.39
N GLY A 83 2.48 22.83 -5.36
CA GLY A 83 2.95 22.13 -6.55
C GLY A 83 1.92 21.17 -7.14
N VAL A 84 1.08 20.55 -6.30
CA VAL A 84 0.05 19.61 -6.73
C VAL A 84 -1.22 20.32 -7.25
N GLY A 85 -1.97 19.63 -8.10
CA GLY A 85 -3.17 20.17 -8.73
C GLY A 85 -3.64 19.28 -9.88
N ARG A 86 -4.54 19.79 -10.72
CA ARG A 86 -5.20 19.03 -11.80
C ARG A 86 -4.27 18.33 -12.80
N ASN A 87 -3.03 18.79 -12.97
CA ASN A 87 -2.06 18.19 -13.89
C ASN A 87 -0.87 17.55 -13.16
N MET A 88 -0.89 17.56 -11.83
CA MET A 88 0.17 17.01 -10.99
C MET A 88 -0.43 16.51 -9.69
N ILE A 89 -0.42 15.22 -9.48
CA ILE A 89 -0.95 14.54 -8.29
C ILE A 89 0.18 13.91 -7.48
N ALA A 90 -0.08 13.69 -6.21
CA ALA A 90 0.80 12.92 -5.34
C ALA A 90 0.14 11.58 -4.98
N CYS A 91 0.91 10.51 -5.06
CA CYS A 91 0.48 9.15 -4.72
C CYS A 91 1.40 8.64 -3.60
N VAL A 92 0.85 8.45 -2.41
CA VAL A 92 1.61 8.24 -1.18
C VAL A 92 1.14 7.02 -0.40
N ASP A 93 1.99 6.53 0.49
CA ASP A 93 1.57 5.59 1.52
C ASP A 93 0.74 6.33 2.58
N ALA A 94 -0.33 5.68 3.05
CA ALA A 94 -1.15 6.28 4.09
C ALA A 94 -0.45 6.30 5.45
N ASP A 95 0.48 5.39 5.71
CA ASP A 95 1.08 5.20 7.03
C ASP A 95 -0.01 5.19 8.13
N TYR A 96 0.17 5.97 9.19
CA TYR A 96 -0.88 6.21 10.17
C TYR A 96 -1.75 7.43 9.87
N ASP A 97 -1.51 8.14 8.77
CA ASP A 97 -2.28 9.36 8.45
C ASP A 97 -3.76 9.03 8.22
N TYR A 98 -4.06 7.90 7.56
CA TYR A 98 -5.45 7.46 7.40
C TYR A 98 -6.12 7.11 8.75
N VAL A 99 -5.46 6.38 9.64
CA VAL A 99 -6.02 6.01 10.94
C VAL A 99 -5.98 7.15 11.95
N ALA A 100 -5.18 8.20 11.70
CA ALA A 100 -5.11 9.39 12.55
C ALA A 100 -6.31 10.33 12.35
N GLN A 101 -6.96 10.33 11.17
CA GLN A 101 -8.15 11.12 10.86
C GLN A 101 -8.02 12.61 11.22
N GLY A 102 -6.94 13.24 10.76
CA GLY A 102 -6.66 14.66 10.99
C GLY A 102 -6.07 15.00 12.36
N ALA A 103 -5.78 14.02 13.23
CA ALA A 103 -5.15 14.28 14.53
C ALA A 103 -3.70 14.79 14.42
N THR A 104 -3.07 14.66 13.25
CA THR A 104 -1.74 15.21 12.96
C THR A 104 -1.82 16.14 11.74
N TYR A 105 -0.83 17.06 11.64
CA TYR A 105 -0.76 17.96 10.48
C TYR A 105 -0.62 17.19 9.15
N SER A 106 0.21 16.14 9.11
CA SER A 106 0.38 15.31 7.91
C SER A 106 -0.92 14.61 7.53
N SER A 107 -1.60 13.99 8.51
CA SER A 107 -2.89 13.33 8.30
C SER A 107 -3.93 14.30 7.71
N LYS A 108 -4.05 15.49 8.29
CA LYS A 108 -4.97 16.51 7.78
C LYS A 108 -4.62 16.91 6.34
N THR A 109 -3.35 17.18 6.07
CA THR A 109 -2.89 17.57 4.73
C THR A 109 -3.16 16.50 3.68
N ILE A 110 -2.93 15.23 4.01
CA ILE A 110 -3.12 14.11 3.08
C ILE A 110 -4.60 13.86 2.83
N LEU A 111 -5.43 13.88 3.87
CA LEU A 111 -6.85 13.56 3.76
C LEU A 111 -7.70 14.68 3.17
N ASP A 112 -7.34 15.94 3.40
CA ASP A 112 -8.13 17.09 2.96
C ASP A 112 -7.76 17.55 1.53
N ASN A 113 -6.67 17.07 0.94
CA ASN A 113 -6.21 17.55 -0.36
C ASN A 113 -6.70 16.63 -1.49
N PRO A 114 -7.54 17.13 -2.43
CA PRO A 114 -8.14 16.30 -3.49
C PRO A 114 -7.15 15.85 -4.58
N TYR A 115 -5.90 16.30 -4.52
CA TYR A 115 -4.82 15.93 -5.45
C TYR A 115 -3.82 14.95 -4.84
N ILE A 116 -4.10 14.45 -3.63
CA ILE A 116 -3.30 13.45 -2.95
C ILE A 116 -4.09 12.15 -2.87
N PHE A 117 -3.51 11.10 -3.43
CA PHE A 117 -4.05 9.75 -3.38
C PHE A 117 -3.20 8.90 -2.46
N HIS A 118 -3.82 8.15 -1.58
CA HIS A 118 -3.11 7.29 -0.65
C HIS A 118 -3.60 5.84 -0.71
N SER A 119 -2.78 4.92 -0.21
CA SER A 119 -3.03 3.47 -0.33
C SER A 119 -4.28 2.97 0.42
N TYR A 120 -4.89 3.76 1.32
CA TYR A 120 -5.91 3.31 2.29
C TYR A 120 -5.49 2.17 3.21
N ALA A 121 -4.40 1.49 2.91
CA ALA A 121 -3.65 0.60 3.77
C ALA A 121 -2.46 1.36 4.36
N TYR A 122 -1.70 0.77 5.29
CA TYR A 122 -0.51 1.44 5.83
C TYR A 122 0.46 1.83 4.71
N ALA A 123 0.82 0.87 3.85
CA ALA A 123 1.70 1.05 2.71
C ALA A 123 1.32 0.11 1.56
N ILE A 124 1.97 0.26 0.41
CA ILE A 124 1.72 -0.61 -0.75
C ILE A 124 2.05 -2.08 -0.44
N GLU A 125 3.03 -2.37 0.42
CA GLU A 125 3.37 -3.73 0.81
C GLU A 125 2.20 -4.45 1.48
N ASN A 126 1.35 -3.73 2.23
CA ASN A 126 0.14 -4.32 2.81
C ASN A 126 -0.85 -4.74 1.71
N MET A 127 -0.96 -3.96 0.63
CA MET A 127 -1.76 -4.30 -0.53
C MET A 127 -1.16 -5.48 -1.31
N GLN A 128 0.16 -5.50 -1.51
CA GLN A 128 0.87 -6.60 -2.13
C GLN A 128 0.69 -7.91 -1.34
N CYS A 129 0.58 -7.81 -0.01
CA CYS A 129 0.31 -8.92 0.91
C CYS A 129 -1.19 -9.22 1.10
N TYR A 130 -2.06 -8.83 0.17
CA TYR A 130 -3.51 -9.07 0.27
C TYR A 130 -3.83 -10.55 0.38
N ALA A 131 -4.36 -10.97 1.53
CA ALA A 131 -4.48 -12.37 1.94
C ALA A 131 -5.16 -13.28 0.89
N PRO A 132 -6.32 -12.89 0.29
CA PRO A 132 -7.01 -13.73 -0.69
C PRO A 132 -6.20 -14.03 -1.97
N SER A 133 -5.15 -13.28 -2.24
CA SER A 133 -4.34 -13.46 -3.45
C SER A 133 -3.02 -14.21 -3.24
N LEU A 134 -2.65 -14.51 -1.98
CA LEU A 134 -1.33 -15.09 -1.68
C LEU A 134 -1.16 -16.51 -2.22
N HIS A 135 -2.24 -17.31 -2.29
CA HIS A 135 -2.19 -18.61 -2.93
C HIS A 135 -1.79 -18.49 -4.42
N ASN A 136 -2.40 -17.53 -5.14
CA ASN A 136 -2.07 -17.30 -6.55
C ASN A 136 -0.60 -16.87 -6.74
N VAL A 137 -0.04 -16.13 -5.78
CA VAL A 137 1.40 -15.82 -5.78
C VAL A 137 2.24 -17.09 -5.61
N CYS A 138 1.84 -18.01 -4.72
CA CYS A 138 2.52 -19.30 -4.60
C CYS A 138 2.45 -20.11 -5.91
N VAL A 139 1.29 -20.12 -6.58
CA VAL A 139 1.14 -20.77 -7.90
C VAL A 139 2.06 -20.14 -8.94
N ALA A 140 2.10 -18.80 -9.01
CA ALA A 140 2.97 -18.08 -9.94
C ALA A 140 4.47 -18.36 -9.70
N VAL A 141 4.87 -18.55 -8.43
CA VAL A 141 6.25 -18.88 -8.04
C VAL A 141 6.61 -20.33 -8.34
N THR A 142 5.71 -21.27 -8.04
CA THR A 142 6.05 -22.71 -7.98
C THR A 142 5.48 -23.53 -9.14
N LEU A 143 4.59 -22.93 -9.94
CA LEU A 143 3.86 -23.63 -11.01
C LEU A 143 3.12 -24.89 -10.48
N ASN A 144 2.69 -24.84 -9.23
CA ASN A 144 1.98 -25.90 -8.54
C ASN A 144 0.76 -25.31 -7.83
N ASP A 145 -0.44 -25.77 -8.21
CA ASP A 145 -1.73 -25.25 -7.72
C ASP A 145 -2.24 -25.98 -6.45
N ALA A 146 -1.40 -26.80 -5.81
CA ALA A 146 -1.81 -27.49 -4.59
C ALA A 146 -1.90 -26.50 -3.41
N GLN A 147 -3.05 -26.46 -2.75
CA GLN A 147 -3.25 -25.59 -1.58
C GLN A 147 -2.66 -26.27 -0.33
N LYS A 148 -1.55 -25.74 0.18
CA LYS A 148 -0.82 -26.29 1.34
C LYS A 148 -0.97 -25.45 2.60
N PHE A 149 -1.44 -24.22 2.47
CA PHE A 149 -1.60 -23.30 3.60
C PHE A 149 -2.74 -22.32 3.34
N ASP A 150 -3.52 -22.06 4.37
CA ASP A 150 -4.59 -21.06 4.35
C ASP A 150 -4.06 -19.70 4.83
N PHE A 151 -3.62 -18.87 3.89
CA PHE A 151 -3.10 -17.53 4.18
C PHE A 151 -4.20 -16.58 4.68
N GLU A 152 -5.43 -16.74 4.22
CA GLU A 152 -6.55 -15.90 4.64
C GLU A 152 -6.87 -16.14 6.11
N ALA A 153 -7.08 -17.38 6.50
CA ALA A 153 -7.31 -17.74 7.89
C ALA A 153 -6.14 -17.32 8.80
N PHE A 154 -4.90 -17.54 8.35
CA PHE A 154 -3.71 -17.16 9.13
C PHE A 154 -3.62 -15.65 9.35
N LEU A 155 -3.76 -14.82 8.30
CA LEU A 155 -3.67 -13.36 8.42
C LEU A 155 -4.87 -12.76 9.16
N ALA A 156 -6.06 -13.36 9.06
CA ALA A 156 -7.22 -12.99 9.88
C ALA A 156 -6.99 -13.28 11.38
N ASP A 157 -6.42 -14.44 11.70
CA ASP A 157 -6.06 -14.82 13.07
C ASP A 157 -4.95 -13.94 13.65
N PHE A 158 -3.90 -13.67 12.86
CA PHE A 158 -2.83 -12.74 13.21
C PHE A 158 -3.41 -11.34 13.49
N SER A 159 -4.22 -10.82 12.58
CA SER A 159 -4.86 -9.51 12.69
C SER A 159 -5.72 -9.40 13.93
N THR A 160 -6.58 -10.38 14.15
CA THR A 160 -7.46 -10.42 15.33
C THR A 160 -6.65 -10.47 16.62
N ALA A 161 -5.53 -11.20 16.62
CA ALA A 161 -4.65 -11.30 17.80
C ALA A 161 -3.99 -9.94 18.15
N ILE A 162 -3.59 -9.15 17.15
CA ILE A 162 -2.90 -7.87 17.36
C ILE A 162 -3.86 -6.69 17.51
N PHE A 163 -5.11 -6.78 17.08
CA PHE A 163 -6.08 -5.67 17.02
C PHE A 163 -6.21 -4.90 18.34
N PRO A 164 -6.34 -5.51 19.53
CA PRO A 164 -6.46 -4.76 20.76
C PRO A 164 -5.25 -3.86 21.03
N LEU A 165 -4.05 -4.34 20.68
CA LEU A 165 -2.81 -3.59 20.85
C LEU A 165 -2.64 -2.52 19.77
N PHE A 166 -3.10 -2.78 18.55
CA PHE A 166 -3.18 -1.79 17.47
C PHE A 166 -4.07 -0.60 17.85
N VAL A 167 -5.25 -0.85 18.45
CA VAL A 167 -6.11 0.22 18.97
C VAL A 167 -5.38 1.09 20.00
N TRP A 168 -4.60 0.49 20.93
CA TRP A 168 -3.76 1.23 21.88
C TRP A 168 -2.68 2.05 21.18
N ASN A 169 -2.08 1.53 20.13
CA ASN A 169 -1.05 2.25 19.38
C ASN A 169 -1.64 3.46 18.64
N VAL A 170 -2.81 3.31 17.98
CA VAL A 170 -3.53 4.42 17.35
C VAL A 170 -4.00 5.43 18.40
N TRP A 171 -4.51 4.97 19.55
CA TRP A 171 -4.87 5.84 20.67
C TRP A 171 -3.68 6.69 21.11
N SER A 172 -2.53 6.07 21.34
CA SER A 172 -1.29 6.77 21.72
C SER A 172 -0.81 7.74 20.61
N TYR A 173 -0.98 7.39 19.35
CA TYR A 173 -0.61 8.22 18.21
C TYR A 173 -1.50 9.46 18.08
N ARG A 174 -2.81 9.31 18.30
CA ARG A 174 -3.77 10.44 18.27
C ARG A 174 -3.62 11.36 19.49
N ASN A 175 -3.12 10.88 20.62
CA ASN A 175 -2.96 11.62 21.87
C ASN A 175 -1.47 11.96 22.11
N ALA A 176 -0.94 12.91 21.33
CA ALA A 176 0.49 13.25 21.32
C ALA A 176 1.08 13.74 22.66
N THR A 177 0.24 14.18 23.59
CA THR A 177 0.63 14.65 24.93
C THR A 177 0.88 13.52 25.93
N GLU A 178 0.30 12.35 25.67
CA GLU A 178 0.44 11.20 26.55
C GLU A 178 1.75 10.45 26.29
N ARG A 179 2.22 9.76 27.30
CA ARG A 179 3.39 8.94 27.19
C ARG A 179 3.18 7.70 26.36
N ARG A 180 3.98 7.55 25.46
CA ARG A 180 3.83 6.94 24.20
C ARG A 180 4.09 5.46 24.15
N PHE A 181 3.09 4.75 23.67
CA PHE A 181 3.28 3.46 23.06
C PHE A 181 3.52 3.67 21.57
N THR A 182 4.81 3.74 21.19
CA THR A 182 5.23 4.10 19.83
C THR A 182 4.93 3.00 18.81
N ILE A 183 4.99 3.33 17.51
CA ILE A 183 4.89 2.33 16.42
C ILE A 183 6.00 1.28 16.59
N SER A 184 7.22 1.69 16.93
CA SER A 184 8.33 0.75 17.18
C SER A 184 8.07 -0.19 18.35
N ASP A 185 7.44 0.30 19.43
CA ASP A 185 7.06 -0.55 20.57
C ASP A 185 5.96 -1.54 20.21
N PHE A 186 4.99 -1.09 19.38
CA PHE A 186 3.94 -1.95 18.84
C PHE A 186 4.55 -3.06 17.99
N ILE A 187 5.38 -2.72 16.98
CA ILE A 187 6.02 -3.68 16.09
C ILE A 187 6.82 -4.71 16.88
N ARG A 188 7.64 -4.28 17.83
CA ARG A 188 8.41 -5.19 18.72
C ARG A 188 7.49 -6.13 19.51
N SER A 189 6.33 -5.65 19.92
CA SER A 189 5.36 -6.44 20.69
C SER A 189 4.67 -7.51 19.86
N ILE A 190 4.56 -7.31 18.55
CA ILE A 190 3.88 -8.24 17.64
C ILE A 190 4.82 -9.16 16.85
N GLU A 191 6.13 -9.07 17.04
CA GLU A 191 7.09 -9.98 16.41
C GLU A 191 6.76 -11.45 16.72
N MET A 192 6.75 -12.29 15.69
CA MET A 192 6.37 -13.70 15.82
C MET A 192 7.57 -14.67 15.82
N GLY A 193 8.77 -14.18 15.52
CA GLY A 193 9.95 -15.03 15.31
C GLY A 193 9.84 -15.89 14.04
N THR A 194 10.38 -17.11 14.10
CA THR A 194 10.36 -18.00 12.94
C THR A 194 9.00 -18.70 12.80
N ILE A 195 8.29 -18.39 11.72
CA ILE A 195 6.98 -18.96 11.40
C ILE A 195 7.12 -20.02 10.30
N SER A 196 6.31 -21.08 10.41
CA SER A 196 6.14 -22.10 9.36
C SER A 196 4.69 -22.58 9.32
N PRO A 197 4.25 -23.27 8.25
CA PRO A 197 2.91 -23.84 8.20
C PRO A 197 2.57 -24.72 9.41
N GLU A 198 3.54 -25.48 9.89
CA GLU A 198 3.37 -26.45 10.99
C GLU A 198 3.23 -25.77 12.36
N ASN A 199 3.88 -24.61 12.57
CA ASN A 199 3.87 -23.92 13.84
C ASN A 199 2.97 -22.65 13.89
N ALA A 200 2.33 -22.31 12.78
CA ALA A 200 1.57 -21.07 12.62
C ALA A 200 0.53 -20.86 13.74
N SER A 201 -0.28 -21.87 14.02
CA SER A 201 -1.31 -21.80 15.08
C SER A 201 -0.70 -21.62 16.47
N ALA A 202 0.40 -22.29 16.77
CA ALA A 202 1.10 -22.15 18.05
C ALA A 202 1.74 -20.75 18.20
N ALA A 203 2.30 -20.21 17.11
CA ALA A 203 2.85 -18.86 17.07
C ALA A 203 1.77 -17.81 17.30
N ILE A 204 0.59 -17.95 16.68
CA ILE A 204 -0.58 -17.07 16.94
C ILE A 204 -1.04 -17.16 18.39
N ALA A 205 -1.11 -18.35 18.98
CA ALA A 205 -1.50 -18.53 20.38
C ALA A 205 -0.50 -17.84 21.33
N GLN A 206 0.78 -17.92 21.04
CA GLN A 206 1.82 -17.22 21.81
C GLN A 206 1.72 -15.69 21.63
N LEU A 207 1.47 -15.22 20.42
CA LEU A 207 1.24 -13.81 20.12
C LEU A 207 0.04 -13.26 20.91
N ARG A 208 -1.11 -13.97 20.91
CA ARG A 208 -2.30 -13.59 21.70
C ARG A 208 -1.99 -13.40 23.20
N ARG A 209 -1.22 -14.32 23.78
CA ARG A 209 -0.81 -14.20 25.22
C ARG A 209 0.06 -12.97 25.46
N ARG A 210 1.04 -12.73 24.58
CA ARG A 210 1.95 -11.57 24.67
C ARG A 210 1.20 -10.24 24.53
N VAL A 211 0.30 -10.16 23.54
CA VAL A 211 -0.58 -9.00 23.31
C VAL A 211 -1.49 -8.76 24.51
N ALA A 212 -2.14 -9.81 25.05
CA ALA A 212 -3.00 -9.67 26.22
C ALA A 212 -2.24 -9.14 27.45
N HIS A 213 -1.00 -9.62 27.67
CA HIS A 213 -0.14 -9.11 28.74
C HIS A 213 0.19 -7.62 28.52
N LYS A 214 0.61 -7.24 27.30
CA LYS A 214 0.94 -5.84 27.00
C LYS A 214 -0.27 -4.91 27.13
N VAL A 215 -1.44 -5.35 26.69
CA VAL A 215 -2.70 -4.59 26.86
C VAL A 215 -3.01 -4.36 28.34
N LYS A 216 -2.87 -5.38 29.20
CA LYS A 216 -3.06 -5.21 30.67
C LYS A 216 -2.08 -4.18 31.25
N MET A 217 -0.82 -4.20 30.81
CA MET A 217 0.17 -3.19 31.23
C MET A 217 -0.26 -1.77 30.83
N LEU A 218 -0.69 -1.58 29.57
CA LEU A 218 -1.15 -0.27 29.09
C LEU A 218 -2.40 0.20 29.85
N GLN A 219 -3.35 -0.69 30.13
CA GLN A 219 -4.52 -0.38 30.95
C GLN A 219 -4.15 0.08 32.36
N SER A 220 -3.15 -0.56 32.98
CA SER A 220 -2.66 -0.16 34.29
C SER A 220 -1.90 1.18 34.28
N GLN A 221 -1.21 1.48 33.17
CA GLN A 221 -0.49 2.75 33.00
C GLN A 221 -1.44 3.92 32.71
N HIS A 222 -2.62 3.65 32.12
CA HIS A 222 -3.61 4.63 31.70
C HIS A 222 -5.01 4.30 32.24
N PRO A 223 -5.23 4.35 33.59
CA PRO A 223 -6.49 3.89 34.18
C PRO A 223 -7.71 4.69 33.76
N GLY A 224 -7.54 5.95 33.33
CA GLY A 224 -8.62 6.81 32.82
C GLY A 224 -8.90 6.67 31.31
N ALA A 225 -8.14 5.88 30.58
CA ALA A 225 -8.20 5.84 29.11
C ALA A 225 -9.31 4.94 28.54
N LYS A 226 -10.12 4.27 29.38
CA LYS A 226 -11.10 3.28 28.93
C LYS A 226 -12.09 3.85 27.88
N GLU A 227 -12.67 5.00 28.15
CA GLU A 227 -13.65 5.62 27.23
C GLU A 227 -13.01 6.09 25.95
N SER A 228 -11.87 6.76 26.01
CA SER A 228 -11.13 7.24 24.84
C SER A 228 -10.57 6.09 23.99
N TYR A 229 -10.12 4.99 24.62
CA TYR A 229 -9.75 3.76 23.90
C TYR A 229 -10.95 3.16 23.14
N LEU A 230 -12.14 3.09 23.79
CA LEU A 230 -13.35 2.59 23.13
C LEU A 230 -13.79 3.51 22.00
N SER A 231 -13.66 4.82 22.16
CA SER A 231 -13.92 5.80 21.10
C SER A 231 -13.02 5.56 19.88
N VAL A 232 -11.70 5.38 20.08
CA VAL A 232 -10.77 5.06 18.99
C VAL A 232 -11.16 3.72 18.34
N LYS A 233 -11.46 2.68 19.14
CA LYS A 233 -11.87 1.38 18.61
C LYS A 233 -13.13 1.48 17.72
N ASN A 234 -14.11 2.28 18.12
CA ASN A 234 -15.33 2.48 17.35
C ASN A 234 -15.05 3.28 16.07
N SER A 235 -14.27 4.36 16.16
CA SER A 235 -13.89 5.15 14.99
C SER A 235 -13.13 4.33 13.94
N LEU A 236 -12.25 3.41 14.35
CA LEU A 236 -11.58 2.48 13.42
C LEU A 236 -12.59 1.56 12.70
N ARG A 237 -13.62 1.07 13.40
CA ARG A 237 -14.68 0.29 12.78
C ARG A 237 -15.53 1.09 11.79
N GLU A 238 -15.84 2.35 12.11
CA GLU A 238 -16.53 3.28 11.22
C GLU A 238 -15.73 3.56 9.95
N LEU A 239 -14.39 3.57 10.03
CA LEU A 239 -13.49 3.62 8.88
C LEU A 239 -13.46 2.32 8.06
N GLY A 240 -14.16 1.26 8.52
CA GLY A 240 -14.16 -0.05 7.90
C GLY A 240 -12.97 -0.94 8.29
N ILE A 241 -12.23 -0.57 9.34
CA ILE A 241 -11.08 -1.35 9.82
C ILE A 241 -11.57 -2.48 10.72
N MET A 242 -11.65 -3.67 10.16
CA MET A 242 -12.09 -4.86 10.88
C MET A 242 -10.93 -5.53 11.62
N PRO A 243 -11.21 -6.18 12.77
CA PRO A 243 -10.16 -6.90 13.51
C PRO A 243 -9.41 -7.93 12.67
N SER A 244 -10.08 -8.63 11.77
CA SER A 244 -9.50 -9.64 10.86
C SER A 244 -8.62 -9.05 9.75
N GLU A 245 -8.69 -7.74 9.53
CA GLU A 245 -7.95 -7.04 8.47
C GLU A 245 -6.89 -6.08 9.01
N THR A 246 -6.57 -6.14 10.31
CA THR A 246 -5.60 -5.26 10.95
C THR A 246 -4.22 -5.32 10.27
N TYR A 247 -3.87 -6.44 9.62
CA TYR A 247 -2.62 -6.60 8.89
C TYR A 247 -2.45 -5.55 7.77
N LEU A 248 -3.53 -5.00 7.23
CA LEU A 248 -3.48 -3.94 6.21
C LEU A 248 -3.05 -2.58 6.78
N TYR A 249 -3.08 -2.40 8.10
CA TYR A 249 -2.89 -1.10 8.77
C TYR A 249 -1.68 -1.07 9.72
N ILE A 250 -0.84 -2.09 9.68
CA ILE A 250 0.44 -2.13 10.40
C ILE A 250 1.59 -1.83 9.44
N GLN A 251 2.76 -1.51 9.96
CA GLN A 251 3.94 -1.21 9.15
C GLN A 251 4.18 -2.25 8.04
N GLY A 252 4.16 -1.80 6.79
CA GLY A 252 4.17 -2.66 5.59
C GLY A 252 5.42 -3.53 5.52
N HIS A 253 6.60 -2.96 5.71
CA HIS A 253 7.85 -3.72 5.74
C HIS A 253 7.87 -4.82 6.81
N HIS A 254 7.30 -4.57 8.00
CA HIS A 254 7.20 -5.61 9.02
C HIS A 254 6.31 -6.77 8.56
N LEU A 255 5.13 -6.46 8.00
CA LEU A 255 4.23 -7.48 7.47
C LEU A 255 4.92 -8.29 6.36
N PHE A 256 5.51 -7.60 5.39
CA PHE A 256 6.14 -8.19 4.21
C PHE A 256 7.35 -9.06 4.61
N ASP A 257 8.35 -8.46 5.27
CA ASP A 257 9.65 -9.09 5.50
C ASP A 257 9.66 -10.08 6.67
N LYS A 258 8.80 -9.89 7.70
CA LYS A 258 8.84 -10.68 8.93
C LYS A 258 7.70 -11.67 9.07
N VAL A 259 6.61 -11.49 8.32
CA VAL A 259 5.43 -12.36 8.43
C VAL A 259 5.19 -13.11 7.12
N VAL A 260 4.89 -12.39 6.03
CA VAL A 260 4.39 -13.01 4.80
C VAL A 260 5.49 -13.71 4.02
N VAL A 261 6.59 -13.04 3.68
CA VAL A 261 7.66 -13.63 2.85
C VAL A 261 8.29 -14.85 3.51
N PRO A 262 8.66 -14.86 4.81
CA PRO A 262 9.23 -16.05 5.43
C PRO A 262 8.28 -17.26 5.41
N LEU A 263 7.00 -17.03 5.62
CA LEU A 263 5.98 -18.08 5.58
C LEU A 263 5.77 -18.60 4.16
N MET A 264 5.59 -17.70 3.18
CA MET A 264 5.42 -18.05 1.77
C MET A 264 6.61 -18.84 1.23
N LYS A 265 7.85 -18.47 1.57
CA LYS A 265 9.05 -19.23 1.17
C LYS A 265 8.98 -20.68 1.63
N LYS A 266 8.49 -20.94 2.84
CA LYS A 266 8.35 -22.32 3.35
C LYS A 266 7.26 -23.09 2.63
N VAL A 267 6.11 -22.45 2.38
CA VAL A 267 5.02 -23.04 1.58
C VAL A 267 5.50 -23.33 0.16
N CYS A 268 6.12 -22.38 -0.52
CA CYS A 268 6.64 -22.54 -1.87
C CYS A 268 7.71 -23.63 -1.95
N ASN A 269 8.63 -23.69 -0.98
CA ASN A 269 9.64 -24.76 -0.93
C ASN A 269 9.01 -26.17 -0.81
N THR A 270 7.91 -26.29 -0.07
CA THR A 270 7.16 -27.55 0.02
C THR A 270 6.53 -27.91 -1.32
N LEU A 271 5.87 -26.93 -1.98
CA LEU A 271 5.24 -27.11 -3.29
C LEU A 271 6.26 -27.49 -4.38
N VAL A 272 7.43 -26.83 -4.39
CA VAL A 272 8.52 -27.15 -5.33
C VAL A 272 8.99 -28.59 -5.14
N ARG A 273 9.30 -28.98 -3.90
CA ARG A 273 9.74 -30.36 -3.60
C ARG A 273 8.71 -31.43 -3.95
N GLU A 274 7.43 -31.14 -3.79
CA GLU A 274 6.36 -32.05 -4.22
C GLU A 274 6.36 -32.20 -5.74
N ARG A 275 6.42 -31.10 -6.47
CA ARG A 275 6.46 -31.14 -7.93
C ARG A 275 7.69 -31.88 -8.47
N GLU A 276 8.85 -31.64 -7.88
CA GLU A 276 10.08 -32.37 -8.22
C GLU A 276 9.95 -33.90 -7.99
N ARG A 277 9.29 -34.29 -6.89
CA ARG A 277 9.00 -35.72 -6.61
C ARG A 277 8.04 -36.33 -7.63
N ASP A 278 7.00 -35.56 -8.03
CA ASP A 278 6.02 -36.00 -9.00
C ASP A 278 6.67 -36.21 -10.37
N ILE A 279 7.51 -35.26 -10.82
CA ILE A 279 8.31 -35.40 -12.05
C ILE A 279 9.18 -36.66 -11.97
N SER A 280 9.85 -36.89 -10.83
CA SER A 280 10.71 -38.03 -10.62
C SER A 280 9.96 -39.37 -10.64
N ARG A 281 8.71 -39.41 -10.20
CA ARG A 281 7.86 -40.62 -10.19
C ARG A 281 7.22 -40.89 -11.54
N GLN A 282 6.91 -39.88 -12.32
CA GLN A 282 6.18 -40.00 -13.59
C GLN A 282 7.11 -40.27 -14.77
N SER A 283 8.37 -39.92 -14.67
CA SER A 283 9.33 -40.05 -15.76
C SER A 283 9.82 -41.50 -15.93
N VAL A 284 9.59 -42.08 -17.10
CA VAL A 284 9.98 -43.46 -17.43
C VAL A 284 11.48 -43.57 -17.75
N HIS A 285 12.07 -42.50 -18.31
CA HIS A 285 13.45 -42.48 -18.75
C HIS A 285 14.27 -41.42 -18.00
N ALA A 286 15.50 -41.79 -17.56
CA ALA A 286 16.37 -40.91 -16.79
C ALA A 286 16.74 -39.59 -17.53
N THR A 287 16.88 -39.63 -18.84
CA THR A 287 17.14 -38.41 -19.66
C THR A 287 15.95 -37.49 -19.69
N GLN A 288 14.74 -38.01 -19.86
CA GLN A 288 13.50 -37.25 -19.82
C GLN A 288 13.29 -36.58 -18.45
N GLN A 289 13.51 -37.36 -17.37
CA GLN A 289 13.45 -36.87 -16.00
C GLN A 289 14.39 -35.69 -15.76
N ARG A 290 15.66 -35.78 -16.17
CA ARG A 290 16.64 -34.70 -16.01
C ARG A 290 16.21 -33.44 -16.77
N ASN A 291 15.76 -33.61 -18.00
CA ASN A 291 15.32 -32.48 -18.83
C ASN A 291 14.12 -31.78 -18.21
N GLU A 292 13.13 -32.53 -17.75
CA GLU A 292 11.91 -31.95 -17.14
C GLU A 292 12.21 -31.28 -15.79
N LEU A 293 13.03 -31.91 -14.94
CA LEU A 293 13.50 -31.29 -13.70
C LEU A 293 14.26 -29.97 -13.96
N SER A 294 15.17 -29.96 -14.94
CA SER A 294 15.93 -28.78 -15.33
C SER A 294 15.01 -27.68 -15.82
N CYS A 295 14.05 -28.03 -16.68
CA CYS A 295 13.04 -27.09 -17.19
C CYS A 295 12.19 -26.50 -16.05
N TYR A 296 11.68 -27.35 -15.16
CA TYR A 296 10.89 -26.93 -14.01
C TYR A 296 11.69 -26.01 -13.08
N THR A 297 12.89 -26.42 -12.66
CA THR A 297 13.74 -25.64 -11.74
C THR A 297 14.09 -24.28 -12.31
N SER A 298 14.34 -24.18 -13.62
CA SER A 298 14.62 -22.89 -14.27
C SER A 298 13.38 -21.98 -14.37
N SER A 299 12.18 -22.54 -14.23
CA SER A 299 10.91 -21.82 -14.30
C SER A 299 10.39 -21.35 -12.93
N VAL A 300 10.94 -21.86 -11.82
CA VAL A 300 10.57 -21.47 -10.46
C VAL A 300 10.98 -20.02 -10.21
N GLY A 301 10.02 -19.21 -9.73
CA GLY A 301 10.20 -17.80 -9.51
C GLY A 301 10.71 -17.42 -8.11
N SER A 302 10.92 -16.13 -7.89
CA SER A 302 11.22 -15.56 -6.57
C SER A 302 9.94 -15.14 -5.87
N VAL A 303 9.77 -15.52 -4.61
CA VAL A 303 8.62 -15.12 -3.78
C VAL A 303 8.54 -13.62 -3.66
N GLU A 304 9.64 -12.95 -3.29
CA GLU A 304 9.67 -11.50 -3.09
C GLU A 304 9.35 -10.75 -4.38
N TYR A 305 9.94 -11.19 -5.49
CA TYR A 305 9.70 -10.56 -6.79
C TYR A 305 8.24 -10.68 -7.22
N SER A 306 7.66 -11.87 -7.08
CA SER A 306 6.27 -12.14 -7.46
C SER A 306 5.30 -11.41 -6.53
N LEU A 307 5.59 -11.38 -5.22
CA LEU A 307 4.76 -10.69 -4.25
C LEU A 307 4.74 -9.17 -4.46
N ARG A 308 5.90 -8.55 -4.77
CA ARG A 308 5.97 -7.10 -5.13
C ARG A 308 5.20 -6.76 -6.40
N ARG A 309 4.87 -7.73 -7.23
CA ARG A 309 4.07 -7.59 -8.45
C ARG A 309 2.67 -8.18 -8.32
N ASN A 310 2.29 -8.59 -7.12
CA ASN A 310 0.94 -9.06 -6.87
C ASN A 310 -0.06 -7.91 -7.10
N VAL A 311 -1.05 -8.15 -7.95
CA VAL A 311 -2.15 -7.24 -8.25
C VAL A 311 -3.50 -7.76 -7.73
N GLY A 312 -3.50 -8.83 -6.95
CA GLY A 312 -4.73 -9.44 -6.43
C GLY A 312 -5.51 -8.53 -5.47
N TYR A 313 -4.88 -7.48 -4.95
CA TYR A 313 -5.53 -6.44 -4.15
C TYR A 313 -6.62 -5.66 -4.88
N VAL A 314 -6.76 -5.80 -6.20
CA VAL A 314 -7.86 -5.16 -6.97
C VAL A 314 -9.25 -5.58 -6.49
N ALA A 315 -9.35 -6.69 -5.76
CA ALA A 315 -10.60 -7.14 -5.12
C ALA A 315 -10.85 -6.46 -3.75
N SER A 316 -9.87 -5.75 -3.18
CA SER A 316 -9.95 -5.16 -1.84
C SER A 316 -10.82 -3.90 -1.79
N GLU A 317 -11.31 -3.58 -0.59
CA GLU A 317 -12.05 -2.34 -0.33
C GLU A 317 -11.13 -1.12 -0.47
N GLN A 318 -9.88 -1.22 -0.05
CA GLN A 318 -8.88 -0.16 -0.16
C GLN A 318 -8.67 0.25 -1.63
N TYR A 319 -8.57 -0.74 -2.51
CA TYR A 319 -8.46 -0.48 -3.95
C TYR A 319 -9.70 0.21 -4.51
N ARG A 320 -10.91 -0.23 -4.13
CA ARG A 320 -12.17 0.40 -4.56
C ARG A 320 -12.23 1.87 -4.14
N ARG A 321 -11.73 2.20 -2.96
CA ARG A 321 -11.65 3.60 -2.48
C ARG A 321 -10.68 4.43 -3.30
N ILE A 322 -9.48 3.92 -3.59
CA ILE A 322 -8.51 4.59 -4.47
C ILE A 322 -9.14 4.88 -5.83
N VAL A 323 -9.81 3.89 -6.42
CA VAL A 323 -10.51 4.03 -7.71
C VAL A 323 -11.58 5.12 -7.63
N GLY A 324 -12.42 5.11 -6.59
CA GLY A 324 -13.47 6.12 -6.40
C GLY A 324 -12.93 7.54 -6.24
N ASP A 325 -11.77 7.72 -5.58
CA ASP A 325 -11.11 9.02 -5.47
C ASP A 325 -10.59 9.51 -6.82
N LEU A 326 -9.98 8.62 -7.60
CA LEU A 326 -9.49 8.93 -8.94
C LEU A 326 -10.65 9.28 -9.90
N GLU A 327 -11.77 8.57 -9.81
CA GLU A 327 -12.97 8.88 -10.59
C GLU A 327 -13.52 10.27 -10.25
N ARG A 328 -13.64 10.62 -8.97
CA ARG A 328 -14.06 11.96 -8.52
C ARG A 328 -13.13 13.04 -9.04
N PHE A 329 -11.83 12.87 -8.85
CA PHE A 329 -10.81 13.79 -9.35
C PHE A 329 -10.92 14.04 -10.86
N LEU A 330 -11.18 13.00 -11.64
CA LEU A 330 -11.27 13.10 -13.10
C LEU A 330 -12.58 13.74 -13.55
N ASN A 331 -13.71 13.49 -12.87
CA ASN A 331 -15.01 14.07 -13.16
C ASN A 331 -15.01 15.58 -12.85
N ASP A 332 -14.52 15.99 -11.68
CA ASP A 332 -14.38 17.41 -11.31
C ASP A 332 -13.49 18.20 -12.29
N THR A 333 -12.52 17.48 -12.91
CA THR A 333 -11.68 18.10 -13.95
C THR A 333 -12.38 18.24 -15.30
N SER A 334 -13.34 17.42 -15.62
CA SER A 334 -14.11 17.48 -16.87
C SER A 334 -15.09 18.64 -16.87
N ASP A 335 -15.82 18.85 -15.78
CA ASP A 335 -16.82 19.92 -15.63
C ASP A 335 -16.20 21.33 -15.71
N ALA A 336 -14.98 21.48 -15.19
CA ALA A 336 -14.28 22.77 -15.23
C ALA A 336 -13.72 23.12 -16.64
N ILE A 337 -13.47 22.13 -17.50
CA ILE A 337 -13.05 22.36 -18.89
C ILE A 337 -14.27 22.79 -19.73
N THR A 338 -15.42 22.18 -19.51
CA THR A 338 -16.67 22.47 -20.21
C THR A 338 -17.18 23.87 -19.88
N SER A 339 -17.06 24.31 -18.62
CA SER A 339 -17.46 25.65 -18.19
C SER A 339 -16.56 26.76 -18.72
N THR A 340 -15.29 26.49 -19.00
CA THR A 340 -14.33 27.47 -19.55
C THR A 340 -14.50 27.66 -21.06
N GLN A 341 -15.03 26.68 -21.79
CA GLN A 341 -15.30 26.80 -23.23
C GLN A 341 -16.59 27.58 -23.55
N ASN A 342 -17.53 27.65 -22.63
CA ASN A 342 -18.80 28.35 -22.79
C ASN A 342 -18.74 29.88 -22.51
N HIS A 343 -17.55 30.41 -22.17
CA HIS A 343 -17.37 31.86 -21.86
C HIS A 343 -16.50 32.58 -22.89
N ASN A 344 -16.59 32.23 -24.19
CA ASN A 344 -16.06 33.07 -25.24
C ASN A 344 -17.21 33.98 -25.74
N PRO A 345 -17.21 35.27 -25.45
CA PRO A 345 -18.19 36.21 -26.03
C PRO A 345 -17.92 36.32 -27.53
N SER A 346 -18.96 36.14 -28.33
CA SER A 346 -18.93 36.38 -29.76
C SER A 346 -18.43 37.81 -30.04
N PRO A 347 -17.57 38.04 -31.03
CA PRO A 347 -17.20 39.39 -31.42
C PRO A 347 -18.43 40.09 -31.98
N SER A 348 -18.85 41.20 -31.31
CA SER A 348 -19.86 42.14 -31.80
C SER A 348 -19.37 42.73 -33.11
N SER A 349 -20.10 42.40 -34.15
CA SER A 349 -20.05 43.09 -35.45
C SER A 349 -20.54 44.51 -35.30
N THR A 350 -19.67 45.48 -35.50
CA THR A 350 -19.96 46.81 -36.05
C THR A 350 -18.91 47.17 -37.05
#